data_f3021f6479c51daf673ba5ca41867dec
#
_entry.id   f3021f6479c51daf673ba5ca41867dec
#
_cell.length_a   1.000
_cell.length_b   1.000
_cell.length_c   1.000
_cell.angle_alpha   90.00
_cell.angle_beta   90.00
_cell.angle_gamma   90.00
#
_symmetry.space_group_name_H-M   'P 1'
#
loop_
_entity.id
_entity.type
_entity.pdbx_description
1 polymer ?
#
loop_
_entity_poly.entity_id
_entity_poly.type
_entity_poly.pdbx_seq_one_letter_code
_entity_poly.pdbx_strand_id
1 'polypeptide(L)'
;VYKRTGALNKGVARILSKSEAVGSEKILVLIMIIFGSLGGFLGWNEQIVPFIPIVLSLVLALGYDLMTGIACSAMIDMISFSFSPTSVYTVGISHEVAELPMFSGFAFRLILLCVADFIIILYVLRYARGVRNGKIQSITADLDSDKFRVDYSEEMKTPLTGGQSMALLLFLVV
;
A
#
# COMPACT_ATOMS: atom_id res chain seq x y z
N VAL A 1 -1.82 -15.58 -14.21
CA VAL A 1 -0.52 -15.44 -14.85
C VAL A 1 0.53 -15.03 -13.82
N TYR A 2 0.34 -13.98 -13.02
CA TYR A 2 1.34 -13.41 -12.10
C TYR A 2 1.77 -14.35 -10.96
N LYS A 3 0.86 -15.15 -10.38
CA LYS A 3 1.21 -16.18 -9.38
C LYS A 3 2.09 -17.31 -9.96
N ARG A 4 1.99 -17.60 -11.26
CA ARG A 4 2.78 -18.64 -11.95
C ARG A 4 4.21 -18.21 -12.29
N THR A 5 4.46 -16.90 -12.44
CA THR A 5 5.78 -16.38 -12.83
C THR A 5 6.72 -16.14 -11.65
N GLY A 6 6.22 -16.18 -10.40
CA GLY A 6 6.99 -15.86 -9.20
C GLY A 6 7.54 -14.42 -9.18
N ALA A 7 7.13 -13.58 -10.13
CA ALA A 7 7.64 -12.19 -10.25
C ALA A 7 7.32 -11.34 -9.02
N LEU A 8 6.11 -11.51 -8.47
CA LEU A 8 5.69 -10.79 -7.27
C LEU A 8 6.52 -11.19 -6.04
N ASN A 9 6.75 -12.50 -5.83
CA ASN A 9 7.57 -12.97 -4.72
C ASN A 9 8.99 -12.45 -4.82
N LYS A 10 9.59 -12.45 -6.02
CA LYS A 10 10.92 -11.87 -6.25
C LYS A 10 10.94 -10.35 -6.07
N GLY A 11 9.87 -9.65 -6.44
CA GLY A 11 9.71 -8.22 -6.16
C GLY A 11 9.74 -7.93 -4.67
N VAL A 12 8.93 -8.67 -3.89
CA VAL A 12 8.89 -8.58 -2.42
C VAL A 12 10.26 -8.95 -1.82
N ALA A 13 10.87 -10.04 -2.25
CA ALA A 13 12.20 -10.47 -1.79
C ALA A 13 13.26 -9.38 -2.01
N ARG A 14 13.20 -8.64 -3.13
CA ARG A 14 14.12 -7.54 -3.40
C ARG A 14 13.88 -6.32 -2.51
N ILE A 15 12.63 -6.02 -2.18
CA ILE A 15 12.30 -4.98 -1.20
C ILE A 15 12.86 -5.38 0.17
N LEU A 16 12.66 -6.65 0.57
CA LEU A 16 13.17 -7.19 1.83
C LEU A 16 14.71 -7.15 1.89
N SER A 17 15.42 -7.53 0.82
CA SER A 17 16.89 -7.47 0.80
C SER A 17 17.44 -6.06 0.95
N LYS A 18 16.68 -5.04 0.59
CA LYS A 18 17.04 -3.62 0.78
C LYS A 18 16.54 -3.05 2.11
N SER A 19 15.71 -3.78 2.85
CA SER A 19 15.09 -3.28 4.08
C SER A 19 16.11 -3.00 5.18
N GLU A 20 17.22 -3.74 5.25
CA GLU A 20 18.30 -3.49 6.19
C GLU A 20 19.02 -2.17 5.90
N ALA A 21 19.20 -1.82 4.62
CA ALA A 21 19.87 -0.59 4.21
C ALA A 21 18.94 0.64 4.25
N VAL A 22 17.68 0.48 3.88
CA VAL A 22 16.70 1.59 3.76
C VAL A 22 15.97 1.85 5.07
N GLY A 23 15.75 0.82 5.87
CA GLY A 23 14.94 0.84 7.10
C GLY A 23 13.49 0.45 6.85
N SER A 24 12.96 -0.46 7.68
CA SER A 24 11.61 -1.04 7.53
C SER A 24 10.51 0.03 7.54
N GLU A 25 10.65 1.09 8.34
CA GLU A 25 9.66 2.17 8.43
C GLU A 25 9.53 2.97 7.14
N LYS A 26 10.65 3.21 6.44
CA LYS A 26 10.62 3.92 5.16
C LYS A 26 9.91 3.11 4.08
N ILE A 27 10.00 1.78 4.17
CA ILE A 27 9.26 0.88 3.27
C ILE A 27 7.77 0.98 3.55
N LEU A 28 7.33 1.01 4.82
CA LEU A 28 5.91 1.24 5.15
C LEU A 28 5.41 2.57 4.59
N VAL A 29 6.18 3.65 4.75
CA VAL A 29 5.84 4.97 4.19
C VAL A 29 5.72 4.90 2.67
N LEU A 30 6.67 4.24 2.00
CA LEU A 30 6.63 4.09 0.55
C LEU A 30 5.38 3.34 0.08
N ILE A 31 5.02 2.25 0.76
CA ILE A 31 3.79 1.49 0.46
C ILE A 31 2.58 2.42 0.63
N MET A 32 2.48 3.15 1.74
CA MET A 32 1.37 4.06 1.99
C MET A 32 1.28 5.17 0.94
N ILE A 33 2.39 5.75 0.51
CA ILE A 33 2.40 6.76 -0.55
C ILE A 33 1.91 6.17 -1.88
N ILE A 34 2.33 4.96 -2.23
CA ILE A 34 1.89 4.29 -3.45
C ILE A 34 0.38 4.05 -3.40
N PHE A 35 -0.13 3.38 -2.36
CA PHE A 35 -1.55 3.07 -2.25
C PHE A 35 -2.40 4.33 -2.09
N GLY A 36 -1.97 5.30 -1.29
CA GLY A 36 -2.64 6.59 -1.17
C GLY A 36 -2.71 7.35 -2.50
N SER A 37 -1.65 7.29 -3.31
CA SER A 37 -1.66 7.87 -4.66
C SER A 37 -2.62 7.15 -5.60
N LEU A 38 -2.72 5.81 -5.54
CA LEU A 38 -3.66 5.04 -6.34
C LEU A 38 -5.12 5.38 -5.98
N GLY A 39 -5.47 5.41 -4.69
CA GLY A 39 -6.79 5.83 -4.23
C GLY A 39 -7.07 7.30 -4.53
N GLY A 40 -6.14 8.19 -4.20
CA GLY A 40 -6.31 9.62 -4.31
C GLY A 40 -6.39 10.15 -5.75
N PHE A 41 -5.58 9.66 -6.67
CA PHE A 41 -5.52 10.19 -8.04
C PHE A 41 -6.25 9.32 -9.05
N LEU A 42 -6.13 7.99 -8.98
CA LEU A 42 -6.77 7.08 -9.91
C LEU A 42 -8.20 6.71 -9.49
N GLY A 43 -8.54 6.94 -8.20
CA GLY A 43 -9.82 6.54 -7.65
C GLY A 43 -9.96 5.02 -7.53
N TRP A 44 -8.84 4.30 -7.37
CA TRP A 44 -8.88 2.88 -7.07
C TRP A 44 -9.44 2.67 -5.67
N ASN A 45 -10.29 1.67 -5.51
CA ASN A 45 -10.84 1.27 -4.23
C ASN A 45 -10.93 -0.27 -4.19
N GLU A 46 -11.73 -0.85 -5.05
CA GLU A 46 -11.91 -2.30 -5.11
C GLU A 46 -10.73 -2.99 -5.80
N GLN A 47 -10.05 -2.29 -6.69
CA GLN A 47 -8.92 -2.79 -7.47
C GLN A 47 -7.70 -3.14 -6.60
N ILE A 48 -7.61 -2.61 -5.39
CA ILE A 48 -6.50 -2.91 -4.48
C ILE A 48 -6.63 -4.27 -3.79
N VAL A 49 -7.82 -4.86 -3.72
CA VAL A 49 -8.10 -6.10 -2.97
C VAL A 49 -7.13 -7.23 -3.31
N PRO A 50 -6.78 -7.51 -4.59
CA PRO A 50 -5.82 -8.55 -4.94
C PRO A 50 -4.39 -8.29 -4.46
N PHE A 51 -4.05 -7.03 -4.13
CA PHE A 51 -2.72 -6.64 -3.67
C PHE A 51 -2.55 -6.75 -2.16
N ILE A 52 -3.65 -6.72 -1.40
CA ILE A 52 -3.64 -6.77 0.06
C ILE A 52 -2.83 -7.97 0.58
N PRO A 53 -3.03 -9.22 0.12
CA PRO A 53 -2.25 -10.35 0.60
C PRO A 53 -0.74 -10.20 0.38
N ILE A 54 -0.34 -9.54 -0.70
CA ILE A 54 1.08 -9.30 -1.03
C ILE A 54 1.67 -8.30 -0.04
N VAL A 55 0.94 -7.21 0.25
CA VAL A 55 1.37 -6.22 1.24
C VAL A 55 1.42 -6.83 2.64
N LEU A 56 0.43 -7.65 3.02
CA LEU A 56 0.42 -8.36 4.30
C LEU A 56 1.66 -9.24 4.45
N SER A 57 1.97 -10.06 3.45
CA SER A 57 3.15 -10.93 3.51
C SER A 57 4.46 -10.15 3.61
N LEU A 58 4.58 -9.01 2.90
CA LEU A 58 5.74 -8.12 2.98
C LEU A 58 5.86 -7.49 4.37
N VAL A 59 4.77 -6.96 4.91
CA VAL A 59 4.75 -6.26 6.21
C VAL A 59 5.04 -7.22 7.35
N LEU A 60 4.52 -8.46 7.30
CA LEU A 60 4.85 -9.54 8.24
C LEU A 60 6.33 -9.93 8.16
N ALA A 61 6.90 -10.03 6.95
CA ALA A 61 8.32 -10.32 6.76
C ALA A 61 9.23 -9.20 7.28
N LEU A 62 8.74 -7.95 7.31
CA LEU A 62 9.43 -6.81 7.93
C LEU A 62 9.32 -6.79 9.47
N GLY A 63 8.60 -7.73 10.08
CA GLY A 63 8.45 -7.88 11.53
C GLY A 63 7.35 -7.01 12.15
N TYR A 64 6.36 -6.61 11.36
CA TYR A 64 5.14 -5.94 11.82
C TYR A 64 3.95 -6.90 11.85
N ASP A 65 2.79 -6.42 12.27
CA ASP A 65 1.56 -7.19 12.39
C ASP A 65 0.62 -7.04 11.20
N LEU A 66 -0.43 -7.87 11.15
CA LEU A 66 -1.44 -7.85 10.09
C LEU A 66 -2.18 -6.51 10.03
N MET A 67 -2.45 -5.89 11.20
CA MET A 67 -3.14 -4.60 11.25
C MET A 67 -2.32 -3.51 10.59
N THR A 68 -1.00 -3.48 10.80
CA THR A 68 -0.10 -2.57 10.09
C THR A 68 -0.17 -2.78 8.57
N GLY A 69 -0.21 -4.04 8.12
CA GLY A 69 -0.33 -4.36 6.69
C GLY A 69 -1.64 -3.87 6.06
N ILE A 70 -2.77 -4.06 6.74
CA ILE A 70 -4.08 -3.54 6.30
C ILE A 70 -4.07 -2.01 6.30
N ALA A 71 -3.51 -1.40 7.33
CA ALA A 71 -3.44 0.05 7.44
C ALA A 71 -2.58 0.68 6.33
N CYS A 72 -1.45 0.05 5.98
CA CYS A 72 -0.56 0.51 4.92
C CYS A 72 -1.12 0.30 3.50
N SER A 73 -2.15 -0.51 3.32
CA SER A 73 -2.77 -0.78 2.02
C SER A 73 -4.21 -0.26 1.96
N ALA A 74 -5.16 -1.02 2.50
CA ALA A 74 -6.58 -0.73 2.36
C ALA A 74 -7.01 0.56 3.07
N MET A 75 -6.54 0.82 4.30
CA MET A 75 -7.00 1.99 5.05
C MET A 75 -6.51 3.29 4.42
N ILE A 76 -5.23 3.39 4.05
CA ILE A 76 -4.70 4.60 3.41
C ILE A 76 -5.38 4.85 2.07
N ASP A 77 -5.57 3.82 1.26
CA ASP A 77 -6.23 3.91 -0.04
C ASP A 77 -7.66 4.43 0.08
N MET A 78 -8.48 3.87 0.98
CA MET A 78 -9.87 4.29 1.20
C MET A 78 -9.97 5.74 1.67
N ILE A 79 -9.06 6.18 2.53
CA ILE A 79 -9.01 7.56 3.01
C ILE A 79 -8.61 8.49 1.86
N SER A 80 -7.55 8.16 1.13
CA SER A 80 -7.08 8.95 -0.01
C SER A 80 -8.15 9.03 -1.11
N PHE A 81 -8.87 7.93 -1.37
CA PHE A 81 -10.01 7.90 -2.28
C PHE A 81 -11.11 8.88 -1.86
N SER A 82 -11.42 8.96 -0.55
CA SER A 82 -12.45 9.86 -0.02
C SER A 82 -12.12 11.34 -0.20
N PHE A 83 -10.83 11.69 -0.15
CA PHE A 83 -10.34 13.05 -0.37
C PHE A 83 -9.82 13.30 -1.79
N SER A 84 -10.05 12.38 -2.70
CA SER A 84 -9.53 12.44 -4.06
C SER A 84 -9.87 13.76 -4.77
N PRO A 85 -8.89 14.42 -5.40
CA PRO A 85 -9.13 15.58 -6.25
C PRO A 85 -9.54 15.23 -7.69
N THR A 86 -9.27 14.01 -8.16
CA THR A 86 -9.39 13.62 -9.57
C THR A 86 -10.20 12.35 -9.82
N SER A 87 -10.72 11.68 -8.78
CA SER A 87 -11.53 10.49 -8.96
C SER A 87 -12.75 10.77 -9.82
N VAL A 88 -12.87 10.07 -10.93
CA VAL A 88 -14.02 10.15 -11.82
C VAL A 88 -15.27 9.65 -11.10
N TYR A 89 -15.15 8.62 -10.28
CA TYR A 89 -16.28 7.97 -9.58
C TYR A 89 -16.91 8.86 -8.51
N THR A 90 -16.12 9.64 -7.78
CA THR A 90 -16.63 10.49 -6.71
C THR A 90 -16.77 11.95 -7.18
N VAL A 91 -15.68 12.56 -7.61
CA VAL A 91 -15.62 13.99 -7.96
C VAL A 91 -16.24 14.23 -9.34
N GLY A 92 -15.91 13.40 -10.33
CA GLY A 92 -16.39 13.56 -11.70
C GLY A 92 -17.93 13.50 -11.77
N ILE A 93 -18.50 12.40 -11.26
CA ILE A 93 -19.97 12.22 -11.27
C ILE A 93 -20.66 13.29 -10.43
N SER A 94 -20.12 13.63 -9.26
CA SER A 94 -20.72 14.68 -8.41
C SER A 94 -20.75 16.05 -9.09
N HIS A 95 -19.68 16.42 -9.81
CA HIS A 95 -19.63 17.68 -10.55
C HIS A 95 -20.57 17.70 -11.74
N GLU A 96 -20.70 16.56 -12.45
CA GLU A 96 -21.64 16.43 -13.56
C GLU A 96 -23.08 16.61 -13.08
N VAL A 97 -23.47 15.94 -11.99
CA VAL A 97 -24.84 16.06 -11.41
C VAL A 97 -25.10 17.47 -10.86
N ALA A 98 -24.09 18.14 -10.33
CA ALA A 98 -24.20 19.50 -9.79
C ALA A 98 -24.01 20.60 -10.84
N GLU A 99 -23.83 20.25 -12.12
CA GLU A 99 -23.59 21.19 -13.22
C GLU A 99 -22.37 22.11 -12.95
N LEU A 100 -21.38 21.60 -12.22
CA LEU A 100 -20.15 22.34 -11.89
C LEU A 100 -19.03 22.03 -12.93
N PRO A 101 -18.09 22.97 -13.14
CA PRO A 101 -16.91 22.69 -13.97
C PRO A 101 -16.16 21.47 -13.45
N MET A 102 -15.77 20.55 -14.34
CA MET A 102 -15.10 19.31 -14.03
C MET A 102 -13.84 19.58 -13.19
N PHE A 103 -13.69 18.83 -12.07
CA PHE A 103 -12.59 18.97 -11.12
C PHE A 103 -12.41 20.37 -10.50
N SER A 104 -13.47 21.19 -10.44
CA SER A 104 -13.46 22.44 -9.68
C SER A 104 -13.13 22.15 -8.21
N GLY A 105 -12.34 23.04 -7.57
CA GLY A 105 -11.86 22.83 -6.20
C GLY A 105 -10.69 21.84 -6.07
N PHE A 106 -10.02 21.46 -7.19
CA PHE A 106 -8.87 20.55 -7.19
C PHE A 106 -7.81 20.90 -6.13
N ALA A 107 -7.37 22.17 -6.08
CA ALA A 107 -6.34 22.58 -5.15
C ALA A 107 -6.76 22.39 -3.68
N PHE A 108 -8.00 22.71 -3.33
CA PHE A 108 -8.54 22.50 -1.98
C PHE A 108 -8.57 21.02 -1.61
N ARG A 109 -9.07 20.15 -2.52
CA ARG A 109 -9.11 18.70 -2.31
C ARG A 109 -7.71 18.10 -2.23
N LEU A 110 -6.75 18.59 -3.03
CA LEU A 110 -5.36 18.16 -2.95
C LEU A 110 -4.72 18.48 -1.59
N ILE A 111 -4.98 19.67 -1.05
CA ILE A 111 -4.49 20.03 0.29
C ILE A 111 -5.10 19.10 1.34
N LEU A 112 -6.41 18.83 1.27
CA LEU A 112 -7.08 17.90 2.19
C LEU A 112 -6.52 16.50 2.09
N LEU A 113 -6.29 15.99 0.87
CA LEU A 113 -5.66 14.70 0.64
C LEU A 113 -4.29 14.61 1.29
N CYS A 114 -3.41 15.60 1.04
CA CYS A 114 -2.07 15.62 1.62
C CYS A 114 -2.10 15.67 3.15
N VAL A 115 -3.01 16.46 3.73
CA VAL A 115 -3.16 16.56 5.19
C VAL A 115 -3.69 15.23 5.76
N ALA A 116 -4.71 14.63 5.15
CA ALA A 116 -5.27 13.36 5.59
C ALA A 116 -4.22 12.24 5.52
N ASP A 117 -3.54 12.10 4.39
CA ASP A 117 -2.49 11.10 4.20
C ASP A 117 -1.34 11.29 5.19
N PHE A 118 -0.92 12.52 5.43
CA PHE A 118 0.13 12.80 6.40
C PHE A 118 -0.27 12.37 7.82
N ILE A 119 -1.50 12.69 8.25
CA ILE A 119 -2.01 12.29 9.57
C ILE A 119 -2.05 10.76 9.69
N ILE A 120 -2.57 10.07 8.68
CA ILE A 120 -2.66 8.62 8.68
C ILE A 120 -1.28 7.96 8.69
N ILE A 121 -0.34 8.44 7.88
CA ILE A 121 1.04 7.94 7.87
C ILE A 121 1.67 8.05 9.26
N LEU A 122 1.54 9.19 9.91
CA LEU A 122 2.06 9.38 11.26
C LEU A 122 1.39 8.45 12.28
N TYR A 123 0.08 8.28 12.19
CA TYR A 123 -0.68 7.39 13.08
C TYR A 123 -0.24 5.93 12.91
N VAL A 124 -0.18 5.46 11.67
CA VAL A 124 0.23 4.08 11.36
C VAL A 124 1.67 3.81 11.80
N LEU A 125 2.60 4.73 11.55
CA LEU A 125 3.98 4.59 11.99
C LEU A 125 4.10 4.56 13.52
N ARG A 126 3.32 5.39 14.22
CA ARG A 126 3.29 5.38 15.69
C ARG A 126 2.78 4.05 16.22
N TYR A 127 1.71 3.52 15.65
CA TYR A 127 1.16 2.22 15.99
C TYR A 127 2.18 1.09 15.71
N ALA A 128 2.71 1.03 14.49
CA ALA A 128 3.67 0.02 14.05
C ALA A 128 4.92 -0.03 14.94
N ARG A 129 5.46 1.15 15.31
CA ARG A 129 6.56 1.24 16.30
C ARG A 129 6.15 0.74 17.67
N GLY A 130 4.94 1.07 18.12
CA GLY A 130 4.41 0.64 19.41
C GLY A 130 4.31 -0.86 19.51
N VAL A 131 3.76 -1.52 18.48
CA VAL A 131 3.65 -2.98 18.40
C VAL A 131 5.03 -3.63 18.31
N ARG A 132 5.90 -3.15 17.40
CA ARG A 132 7.24 -3.72 17.21
C ARG A 132 8.11 -3.63 18.47
N ASN A 133 7.96 -2.57 19.25
CA ASN A 133 8.69 -2.36 20.49
C ASN A 133 8.03 -3.04 21.72
N GLY A 134 6.95 -3.80 21.53
CA GLY A 134 6.20 -4.45 22.60
C GLY A 134 5.47 -3.50 23.56
N LYS A 135 5.35 -2.21 23.21
CA LYS A 135 4.63 -1.21 24.02
C LYS A 135 3.12 -1.26 23.87
N ILE A 136 2.66 -1.76 22.73
CA ILE A 136 1.25 -1.88 22.36
C ILE A 136 1.03 -3.32 21.95
N GLN A 137 0.00 -3.97 22.50
CA GLN A 137 -0.41 -5.28 22.03
C GLN A 137 -1.03 -5.15 20.65
N SER A 138 -0.64 -6.02 19.72
CA SER A 138 -1.24 -6.04 18.39
C SER A 138 -2.74 -6.32 18.46
N ILE A 139 -3.53 -5.54 17.76
CA ILE A 139 -5.00 -5.74 17.65
C ILE A 139 -5.30 -7.09 16.97
N THR A 140 -4.36 -7.61 16.20
CA THR A 140 -4.49 -8.87 15.46
C THR A 140 -3.68 -10.01 16.09
N ALA A 141 -3.32 -9.90 17.38
CA ALA A 141 -2.52 -10.92 18.08
C ALA A 141 -3.18 -12.31 18.09
N ASP A 142 -4.52 -12.34 18.14
CA ASP A 142 -5.31 -13.58 18.18
C ASP A 142 -5.57 -14.19 16.81
N LEU A 143 -5.16 -13.51 15.71
CA LEU A 143 -5.35 -13.99 14.35
C LEU A 143 -4.17 -14.84 13.89
N ASP A 144 -4.49 -15.93 13.19
CA ASP A 144 -3.50 -16.79 12.55
C ASP A 144 -2.81 -16.04 11.39
N SER A 145 -1.67 -15.43 11.70
CA SER A 145 -0.85 -14.70 10.71
C SER A 145 -0.07 -15.63 9.77
N ASP A 146 0.05 -16.93 10.11
CA ASP A 146 0.88 -17.88 9.35
C ASP A 146 0.35 -18.10 7.93
N LYS A 147 -0.96 -17.94 7.74
CA LYS A 147 -1.59 -18.00 6.40
C LYS A 147 -1.06 -16.96 5.40
N PHE A 148 -0.55 -15.84 5.90
CA PHE A 148 -0.03 -14.74 5.09
C PHE A 148 1.50 -14.66 5.10
N ARG A 149 2.15 -15.49 5.91
CA ARG A 149 3.62 -15.60 5.93
C ARG A 149 4.08 -16.39 4.71
N VAL A 150 4.92 -15.76 3.91
CA VAL A 150 5.62 -16.39 2.79
C VAL A 150 7.10 -16.39 3.10
N ASP A 151 7.75 -17.52 2.95
CA ASP A 151 9.21 -17.61 3.07
C ASP A 151 9.84 -17.13 1.76
N TYR A 152 10.53 -16.01 1.81
CA TYR A 152 11.21 -15.40 0.66
C TYR A 152 12.70 -15.71 0.61
N SER A 153 13.22 -16.62 1.44
CA SER A 153 14.65 -16.91 1.57
C SER A 153 15.28 -17.43 0.29
N GLU A 154 14.56 -18.23 -0.47
CA GLU A 154 15.01 -18.75 -1.76
C GLU A 154 14.99 -17.67 -2.86
N GLU A 155 13.93 -16.86 -2.90
CA GLU A 155 13.77 -15.77 -3.86
C GLU A 155 14.78 -14.64 -3.65
N MET A 156 15.21 -14.39 -2.42
CA MET A 156 16.24 -13.39 -2.13
C MET A 156 17.60 -13.73 -2.73
N LYS A 157 17.92 -15.02 -2.90
CA LYS A 157 19.17 -15.51 -3.46
C LYS A 157 19.24 -15.44 -4.99
N THR A 158 18.10 -15.34 -5.66
CA THR A 158 18.04 -15.39 -7.13
C THR A 158 17.82 -14.00 -7.73
N PRO A 159 18.64 -13.58 -8.72
CA PRO A 159 18.44 -12.29 -9.38
C PRO A 159 17.13 -12.27 -10.20
N LEU A 160 16.55 -11.07 -10.34
CA LEU A 160 15.40 -10.86 -11.22
C LEU A 160 15.81 -11.10 -12.67
N THR A 161 15.07 -11.97 -13.36
CA THR A 161 15.21 -12.13 -14.80
C THR A 161 14.60 -10.95 -15.55
N GLY A 162 15.17 -10.53 -16.71
CA GLY A 162 14.67 -9.40 -17.49
C GLY A 162 13.16 -9.47 -17.81
N GLY A 163 12.63 -10.67 -18.10
CA GLY A 163 11.19 -10.87 -18.28
C GLY A 163 10.35 -10.63 -17.02
N GLN A 164 10.89 -10.92 -15.83
CA GLN A 164 10.21 -10.66 -14.55
C GLN A 164 10.21 -9.17 -14.21
N SER A 165 11.29 -8.45 -14.52
CA SER A 165 11.35 -6.98 -14.38
C SER A 165 10.34 -6.29 -15.30
N MET A 166 10.21 -6.78 -16.54
CA MET A 166 9.22 -6.27 -17.49
C MET A 166 7.79 -6.58 -17.06
N ALA A 167 7.54 -7.77 -16.51
CA ALA A 167 6.23 -8.12 -15.95
C ALA A 167 5.86 -7.24 -14.75
N LEU A 168 6.81 -6.89 -13.87
CA LEU A 168 6.58 -5.97 -12.76
C LEU A 168 6.33 -4.54 -13.24
N LEU A 169 7.05 -4.08 -14.27
CA LEU A 169 6.81 -2.76 -14.87
C LEU A 169 5.44 -2.68 -15.55
N LEU A 170 5.06 -3.70 -16.31
CA LEU A 170 3.72 -3.79 -16.91
C LEU A 170 2.61 -3.80 -15.84
N PHE A 171 2.87 -4.44 -14.72
CA PHE A 171 1.93 -4.49 -13.60
C PHE A 171 1.74 -3.12 -12.90
N LEU A 172 2.75 -2.25 -12.94
CA LEU A 172 2.68 -0.89 -12.41
C LEU A 172 2.01 0.10 -13.37
N VAL A 173 1.95 -0.24 -14.67
CA VAL A 173 1.43 0.65 -15.73
C VAL A 173 -0.02 0.31 -16.11
N VAL A 174 -0.49 -0.91 -15.83
CA VAL A 174 -1.85 -1.38 -16.11
C VAL A 174 -2.73 -1.30 -14.88
#